data_05b1492071056488e714f9a749ce8ff0
#
_entry.id   05b1492071056488e714f9a749ce8ff0
#
_cell.length_a   1.000
_cell.length_b   1.000
_cell.length_c   1.000
_cell.angle_alpha   90.00
_cell.angle_beta   90.00
_cell.angle_gamma   90.00
#
_symmetry.space_group_name_H-M   'P 1'
#
loop_
_entity.id
_entity.type
_entity.pdbx_description
1 polymer ?
#
loop_
_entity_poly.entity_id
_entity_poly.type
_entity_poly.pdbx_seq_one_letter_code
_entity_poly.pdbx_strand_id
1 'polypeptide(L)'
;MKIRIISEIKELYSIKDDWDDLYSKADYSTFQSFEFNYYSWLTELSKAKGNQLCVILLTTNERACAILPLYIDFKKRLRFINDKHADFCDVLSNEKFDFEDILSEIRKHFKLYSVHFINLTEDSFLYALYKKKVWKNSLLKSFEKYSTLNLDKGTFPYNVLKYTSKQKTEFRRIKKKSAENTHHFLLKDNSNFPIQDIYQLKERMIGLGLRKANFLNEDRLILLKELYNSNRMIVSMVKSKSNICAISFILRNTNEYLFWIDMYDNSKMINIYNYISFIERISQENNTKINFGRGVYDYKVTNFKPDIKQLFAFYIFSNKLQLLIFLFVDNIKEILKSIYKKIKR
;
A
#
# COMPACT_ATOMS: atom_id res chain seq x y z
N MET A 1 -30.31 -6.84 -3.04
CA MET A 1 -29.13 -5.95 -2.92
C MET A 1 -29.33 -4.78 -3.86
N LYS A 2 -29.11 -3.54 -3.38
CA LYS A 2 -29.21 -2.31 -4.18
C LYS A 2 -27.80 -1.82 -4.49
N ILE A 3 -27.55 -1.41 -5.75
CA ILE A 3 -26.27 -0.85 -6.20
C ILE A 3 -26.43 0.66 -6.31
N ARG A 4 -25.55 1.42 -5.67
CA ARG A 4 -25.43 2.88 -5.83
C ARG A 4 -24.03 3.22 -6.33
N ILE A 5 -23.94 3.98 -7.39
CA ILE A 5 -22.70 4.52 -7.93
C ILE A 5 -22.50 5.93 -7.39
N ILE A 6 -21.35 6.18 -6.79
CA ILE A 6 -20.95 7.48 -6.24
C ILE A 6 -19.92 8.07 -7.17
N SER A 7 -20.28 9.19 -7.81
CA SER A 7 -19.45 9.88 -8.80
C SER A 7 -18.99 11.28 -8.37
N GLU A 8 -19.55 11.79 -7.26
CA GLU A 8 -19.24 13.11 -6.76
C GLU A 8 -18.55 13.06 -5.40
N ILE A 9 -17.59 13.98 -5.18
CA ILE A 9 -16.81 14.02 -3.94
C ILE A 9 -17.65 14.27 -2.68
N LYS A 10 -18.73 15.05 -2.81
CA LYS A 10 -19.66 15.33 -1.70
C LYS A 10 -20.43 14.07 -1.30
N GLU A 11 -20.85 13.28 -2.29
CA GLU A 11 -21.51 11.99 -2.06
C GLU A 11 -20.54 10.97 -1.44
N LEU A 12 -19.27 10.98 -1.88
CA LEU A 12 -18.25 10.11 -1.27
C LEU A 12 -18.09 10.43 0.22
N TYR A 13 -18.08 11.70 0.58
CA TYR A 13 -17.98 12.10 1.98
C TYR A 13 -19.21 11.68 2.79
N SER A 14 -20.41 11.71 2.20
CA SER A 14 -21.66 11.36 2.90
C SER A 14 -21.77 9.88 3.29
N ILE A 15 -20.95 9.00 2.74
CA ILE A 15 -20.92 7.57 3.11
C ILE A 15 -19.76 7.22 4.05
N LYS A 16 -19.12 8.21 4.67
CA LYS A 16 -17.97 7.97 5.54
C LYS A 16 -18.30 7.03 6.70
N ASP A 17 -19.44 7.23 7.34
CA ASP A 17 -19.86 6.41 8.48
C ASP A 17 -20.14 4.96 8.09
N ASP A 18 -20.80 4.75 6.94
CA ASP A 18 -20.98 3.41 6.36
C ASP A 18 -19.65 2.73 6.01
N TRP A 19 -18.71 3.52 5.50
CA TRP A 19 -17.36 3.04 5.18
C TRP A 19 -16.60 2.61 6.43
N ASP A 20 -16.58 3.46 7.45
CA ASP A 20 -15.88 3.19 8.71
C ASP A 20 -16.50 2.00 9.45
N ASP A 21 -17.83 1.86 9.41
CA ASP A 21 -18.53 0.69 9.97
C ASP A 21 -18.09 -0.60 9.28
N LEU A 22 -18.08 -0.65 7.94
CA LEU A 22 -17.60 -1.81 7.19
C LEU A 22 -16.11 -2.08 7.42
N TYR A 23 -15.28 -1.03 7.43
CA TYR A 23 -13.85 -1.13 7.65
C TYR A 23 -13.52 -1.72 9.02
N SER A 24 -14.32 -1.42 10.04
CA SER A 24 -14.12 -1.91 11.42
C SER A 24 -14.45 -3.39 11.60
N LYS A 25 -15.22 -4.00 10.69
CA LYS A 25 -15.72 -5.38 10.81
C LYS A 25 -14.72 -6.47 10.42
N ALA A 26 -13.62 -6.11 9.79
CA ALA A 26 -12.58 -7.06 9.38
C ALA A 26 -11.19 -6.42 9.43
N ASP A 27 -10.15 -7.25 9.33
CA ASP A 27 -8.77 -6.79 9.34
C ASP A 27 -8.34 -6.30 7.93
N TYR A 28 -8.96 -5.21 7.49
CA TYR A 28 -8.62 -4.57 6.22
C TYR A 28 -7.32 -3.79 6.32
N SER A 29 -6.60 -3.70 5.21
CA SER A 29 -5.43 -2.83 5.10
C SER A 29 -5.83 -1.35 5.15
N THR A 30 -4.96 -0.48 5.67
CA THR A 30 -5.14 0.98 5.63
C THR A 30 -5.42 1.50 4.21
N PHE A 31 -4.99 0.81 3.17
CA PHE A 31 -5.31 1.17 1.78
C PHE A 31 -6.81 1.06 1.43
N GLN A 32 -7.59 0.33 2.23
CA GLN A 32 -9.04 0.26 2.10
C GLN A 32 -9.77 1.26 3.04
N SER A 33 -9.05 2.04 3.86
CA SER A 33 -9.68 3.04 4.74
C SER A 33 -10.33 4.17 3.94
N PHE A 34 -11.32 4.84 4.56
CA PHE A 34 -11.95 6.03 3.98
C PHE A 34 -10.92 7.11 3.71
N GLU A 35 -10.06 7.40 4.69
CA GLU A 35 -9.06 8.47 4.61
C GLU A 35 -8.10 8.25 3.43
N PHE A 36 -7.58 7.03 3.26
CA PHE A 36 -6.69 6.74 2.15
C PHE A 36 -7.37 6.99 0.79
N ASN A 37 -8.58 6.50 0.61
CA ASN A 37 -9.29 6.60 -0.66
C ASN A 37 -9.79 8.03 -0.94
N TYR A 38 -10.38 8.70 0.06
CA TYR A 38 -10.89 10.06 -0.05
C TYR A 38 -9.79 11.05 -0.39
N TYR A 39 -8.71 11.06 0.40
CA TYR A 39 -7.61 12.01 0.17
C TYR A 39 -6.79 11.67 -1.07
N SER A 40 -6.62 10.41 -1.44
CA SER A 40 -6.02 10.04 -2.73
C SER A 40 -6.82 10.54 -3.92
N TRP A 41 -8.15 10.48 -3.84
CA TRP A 41 -9.00 11.06 -4.87
C TRP A 41 -8.90 12.58 -4.89
N LEU A 42 -9.09 13.21 -3.75
CA LEU A 42 -9.12 14.68 -3.60
C LEU A 42 -7.82 15.35 -4.07
N THR A 43 -6.68 14.80 -3.68
CA THR A 43 -5.38 15.47 -3.87
C THR A 43 -4.71 15.12 -5.19
N GLU A 44 -4.84 13.89 -5.69
CA GLU A 44 -4.11 13.43 -6.87
C GLU A 44 -5.03 13.10 -8.05
N LEU A 45 -5.99 12.19 -7.86
CA LEU A 45 -6.68 11.57 -8.99
C LEU A 45 -7.71 12.48 -9.63
N SER A 46 -8.41 13.32 -8.87
CA SER A 46 -9.40 14.29 -9.38
C SER A 46 -8.78 15.37 -10.25
N LYS A 47 -7.50 15.69 -10.04
CA LYS A 47 -6.75 16.68 -10.81
C LYS A 47 -6.37 16.20 -12.21
N ALA A 48 -6.34 14.88 -12.42
CA ALA A 48 -5.97 14.30 -13.70
C ALA A 48 -7.18 14.33 -14.67
N LYS A 49 -7.05 15.09 -15.76
CA LYS A 49 -8.10 15.25 -16.78
C LYS A 49 -8.57 13.89 -17.29
N GLY A 50 -9.89 13.68 -17.26
CA GLY A 50 -10.54 12.48 -17.80
C GLY A 50 -10.70 11.33 -16.79
N ASN A 51 -10.19 11.46 -15.57
CA ASN A 51 -10.55 10.56 -14.49
C ASN A 51 -11.96 10.85 -13.97
N GLN A 52 -12.69 9.79 -13.61
CA GLN A 52 -14.06 9.86 -13.09
C GLN A 52 -14.16 9.01 -11.84
N LEU A 53 -14.69 9.57 -10.75
CA LEU A 53 -14.98 8.81 -9.54
C LEU A 53 -16.04 7.76 -9.83
N CYS A 54 -15.91 6.56 -9.30
CA CYS A 54 -16.82 5.45 -9.52
C CYS A 54 -16.80 4.51 -8.30
N VAL A 55 -17.06 5.07 -7.12
CA VAL A 55 -17.17 4.24 -5.90
C VAL A 55 -18.52 3.55 -5.90
N ILE A 56 -18.52 2.26 -5.63
CA ILE A 56 -19.75 1.46 -5.56
C ILE A 56 -20.09 1.19 -4.12
N LEU A 57 -21.29 1.57 -3.72
CA LEU A 57 -21.91 1.20 -2.46
C LEU A 57 -23.00 0.16 -2.72
N LEU A 58 -22.86 -0.99 -2.07
CA LEU A 58 -23.90 -2.02 -2.04
C LEU A 58 -24.63 -1.98 -0.71
N THR A 59 -25.95 -2.04 -0.77
CA THR A 59 -26.80 -2.07 0.45
C THR A 59 -27.77 -3.24 0.41
N THR A 60 -27.97 -3.88 1.58
CA THR A 60 -28.98 -4.90 1.85
C THR A 60 -29.79 -4.43 3.04
N ASN A 61 -31.12 -4.35 2.91
CA ASN A 61 -32.00 -3.83 3.97
C ASN A 61 -31.54 -2.45 4.50
N GLU A 62 -31.21 -1.54 3.59
CA GLU A 62 -30.73 -0.17 3.84
C GLU A 62 -29.38 -0.06 4.58
N ARG A 63 -28.69 -1.17 4.83
CA ARG A 63 -27.36 -1.18 5.46
C ARG A 63 -26.29 -1.43 4.41
N ALA A 64 -25.18 -0.74 4.55
CA ALA A 64 -24.00 -0.98 3.70
C ALA A 64 -23.46 -2.40 3.94
N CYS A 65 -23.31 -3.16 2.85
CA CYS A 65 -22.77 -4.52 2.88
C CYS A 65 -21.49 -4.68 2.05
N ALA A 66 -21.23 -3.78 1.10
CA ALA A 66 -19.93 -3.71 0.44
C ALA A 66 -19.64 -2.30 -0.10
N ILE A 67 -18.35 -1.95 -0.14
CA ILE A 67 -17.84 -0.74 -0.78
C ILE A 67 -16.65 -1.11 -1.67
N LEU A 68 -16.73 -0.70 -2.94
CA LEU A 68 -15.66 -0.85 -3.91
C LEU A 68 -15.07 0.53 -4.21
N PRO A 69 -13.85 0.82 -3.73
CA PRO A 69 -13.20 2.13 -3.92
C PRO A 69 -12.59 2.25 -5.31
N LEU A 70 -13.40 2.52 -6.31
CA LEU A 70 -13.01 2.48 -7.71
C LEU A 70 -13.06 3.87 -8.36
N TYR A 71 -12.35 4.00 -9.48
CA TYR A 71 -12.44 5.12 -10.41
C TYR A 71 -12.23 4.63 -11.84
N ILE A 72 -12.65 5.44 -12.81
CA ILE A 72 -12.40 5.21 -14.23
C ILE A 72 -11.35 6.21 -14.68
N ASP A 73 -10.23 5.71 -15.20
CA ASP A 73 -9.14 6.55 -15.70
C ASP A 73 -9.44 7.13 -17.10
N PHE A 74 -8.58 8.04 -17.55
CA PHE A 74 -8.71 8.69 -18.87
C PHE A 74 -8.69 7.71 -20.06
N LYS A 75 -8.19 6.48 -19.86
CA LYS A 75 -8.24 5.39 -20.86
C LYS A 75 -9.50 4.54 -20.76
N LYS A 76 -10.47 4.95 -19.95
CA LYS A 76 -11.73 4.22 -19.69
C LYS A 76 -11.48 2.84 -19.08
N ARG A 77 -10.51 2.74 -18.16
CA ARG A 77 -10.22 1.54 -17.38
C ARG A 77 -10.73 1.71 -15.96
N LEU A 78 -11.48 0.73 -15.47
CA LEU A 78 -11.91 0.68 -14.07
C LEU A 78 -10.73 0.21 -13.22
N ARG A 79 -10.40 0.96 -12.17
CA ARG A 79 -9.25 0.73 -11.31
C ARG A 79 -9.59 1.04 -9.86
N PHE A 80 -8.81 0.52 -8.92
CA PHE A 80 -8.87 0.98 -7.54
C PHE A 80 -8.30 2.39 -7.39
N ILE A 81 -8.93 3.18 -6.51
CA ILE A 81 -8.41 4.50 -6.15
C ILE A 81 -6.97 4.34 -5.67
N ASN A 82 -6.08 5.09 -6.31
CA ASN A 82 -4.64 5.14 -5.99
C ASN A 82 -3.89 3.80 -5.99
N ASP A 83 -4.31 2.83 -6.80
CA ASP A 83 -3.67 1.52 -6.93
C ASP A 83 -2.18 1.59 -7.32
N LYS A 84 -1.75 2.72 -7.87
CA LYS A 84 -0.34 2.99 -8.18
C LYS A 84 0.53 3.08 -6.93
N HIS A 85 -0.03 3.59 -5.84
CA HIS A 85 0.67 3.85 -4.58
C HIS A 85 0.23 2.93 -3.45
N ALA A 86 -0.95 2.32 -3.55
CA ALA A 86 -1.38 1.28 -2.63
C ALA A 86 -0.59 -0.01 -2.88
N ASP A 87 -0.06 -0.61 -1.81
CA ASP A 87 0.61 -1.90 -1.91
C ASP A 87 -0.38 -3.06 -1.98
N PHE A 88 -1.58 -2.87 -1.44
CA PHE A 88 -2.66 -3.85 -1.42
C PHE A 88 -3.98 -3.20 -1.81
N CYS A 89 -4.72 -3.83 -2.70
CA CYS A 89 -6.02 -3.37 -3.14
C CYS A 89 -7.05 -4.49 -2.96
N ASP A 90 -8.19 -4.14 -2.40
CA ASP A 90 -9.35 -5.01 -2.31
C ASP A 90 -10.62 -4.19 -2.08
N VAL A 91 -11.75 -4.86 -2.03
CA VAL A 91 -13.06 -4.30 -1.68
C VAL A 91 -13.32 -4.48 -0.18
N LEU A 92 -14.13 -3.62 0.41
CA LEU A 92 -14.73 -3.84 1.72
C LEU A 92 -16.02 -4.64 1.50
N SER A 93 -16.17 -5.79 2.13
CA SER A 93 -17.42 -6.55 2.02
C SER A 93 -17.60 -7.53 3.18
N ASN A 94 -18.79 -7.52 3.77
CA ASN A 94 -19.23 -8.53 4.74
C ASN A 94 -20.23 -9.53 4.13
N GLU A 95 -20.63 -9.33 2.85
CA GLU A 95 -21.53 -10.20 2.12
C GLU A 95 -20.95 -10.58 0.74
N LYS A 96 -21.42 -11.70 0.19
CA LYS A 96 -21.07 -12.09 -1.18
C LYS A 96 -21.97 -11.34 -2.17
N PHE A 97 -21.37 -10.91 -3.29
CA PHE A 97 -22.09 -10.27 -4.37
C PHE A 97 -21.60 -10.79 -5.73
N ASP A 98 -22.41 -10.61 -6.79
CA ASP A 98 -21.97 -10.87 -8.15
C ASP A 98 -21.35 -9.59 -8.75
N PHE A 99 -20.09 -9.68 -9.12
CA PHE A 99 -19.38 -8.56 -9.70
C PHE A 99 -19.85 -8.24 -11.14
N GLU A 100 -20.50 -9.19 -11.85
CA GLU A 100 -21.07 -8.92 -13.19
C GLU A 100 -22.24 -7.96 -13.12
N ASP A 101 -23.08 -8.06 -12.09
CA ASP A 101 -24.19 -7.12 -11.87
C ASP A 101 -23.63 -5.70 -11.68
N ILE A 102 -22.56 -5.57 -10.90
CA ILE A 102 -21.87 -4.29 -10.69
C ILE A 102 -21.28 -3.76 -11.99
N LEU A 103 -20.58 -4.58 -12.76
CA LEU A 103 -20.03 -4.17 -14.06
C LEU A 103 -21.12 -3.79 -15.06
N SER A 104 -22.25 -4.50 -15.05
CA SER A 104 -23.41 -4.17 -15.86
C SER A 104 -23.94 -2.79 -15.49
N GLU A 105 -24.08 -2.50 -14.19
CA GLU A 105 -24.56 -1.19 -13.73
C GLU A 105 -23.57 -0.08 -14.08
N ILE A 106 -22.27 -0.26 -13.86
CA ILE A 106 -21.24 0.73 -14.24
C ILE A 106 -21.30 1.03 -15.75
N ARG A 107 -21.50 0.03 -16.60
CA ARG A 107 -21.57 0.20 -18.07
C ARG A 107 -22.78 1.00 -18.55
N LYS A 108 -23.84 1.11 -17.77
CA LYS A 108 -24.99 1.98 -18.09
C LYS A 108 -24.64 3.47 -17.94
N HIS A 109 -23.74 3.79 -17.01
CA HIS A 109 -23.40 5.16 -16.66
C HIS A 109 -22.09 5.65 -17.28
N PHE A 110 -21.17 4.71 -17.55
CA PHE A 110 -19.82 5.02 -17.99
C PHE A 110 -19.39 4.18 -19.19
N LYS A 111 -18.65 4.83 -20.10
CA LYS A 111 -17.93 4.09 -21.15
C LYS A 111 -16.76 3.35 -20.51
N LEU A 112 -16.81 2.02 -20.51
CA LEU A 112 -15.82 1.15 -19.91
C LEU A 112 -15.18 0.23 -20.97
N TYR A 113 -13.84 0.28 -21.13
CA TYR A 113 -13.11 -0.59 -22.05
C TYR A 113 -12.53 -1.82 -21.37
N SER A 114 -12.06 -1.67 -20.14
CA SER A 114 -11.48 -2.78 -19.39
C SER A 114 -11.48 -2.52 -17.89
N VAL A 115 -11.27 -3.59 -17.13
CA VAL A 115 -11.05 -3.58 -15.68
C VAL A 115 -9.60 -3.94 -15.43
N HIS A 116 -8.91 -3.18 -14.57
CA HIS A 116 -7.52 -3.37 -14.21
C HIS A 116 -7.37 -3.34 -12.69
N PHE A 117 -7.50 -4.48 -12.04
CA PHE A 117 -7.29 -4.61 -10.60
C PHE A 117 -5.91 -5.20 -10.35
N ILE A 118 -5.04 -4.45 -9.72
CA ILE A 118 -3.66 -4.85 -9.39
C ILE A 118 -3.47 -4.86 -7.88
N ASN A 119 -2.36 -5.44 -7.42
CA ASN A 119 -1.99 -5.52 -6.00
C ASN A 119 -2.98 -6.36 -5.17
N LEU A 120 -3.58 -7.39 -5.77
CA LEU A 120 -4.45 -8.33 -5.07
C LEU A 120 -3.61 -9.37 -4.34
N THR A 121 -3.94 -9.66 -3.09
CA THR A 121 -3.38 -10.79 -2.34
C THR A 121 -4.17 -12.06 -2.61
N GLU A 122 -3.64 -13.22 -2.23
CA GLU A 122 -4.37 -14.50 -2.32
C GLU A 122 -5.64 -14.52 -1.45
N ASP A 123 -5.65 -13.73 -0.38
CA ASP A 123 -6.77 -13.62 0.56
C ASP A 123 -7.80 -12.57 0.12
N SER A 124 -7.54 -11.81 -0.97
CA SER A 124 -8.44 -10.76 -1.42
C SER A 124 -9.76 -11.33 -1.97
N PHE A 125 -10.85 -10.59 -1.73
CA PHE A 125 -12.19 -10.96 -2.23
C PHE A 125 -12.21 -11.16 -3.75
N LEU A 126 -11.58 -10.25 -4.50
CA LEU A 126 -11.57 -10.31 -5.96
C LEU A 126 -10.70 -11.45 -6.50
N TYR A 127 -9.61 -11.83 -5.83
CA TYR A 127 -8.84 -13.01 -6.19
C TYR A 127 -9.67 -14.29 -5.99
N ALA A 128 -10.35 -14.41 -4.85
CA ALA A 128 -11.22 -15.54 -4.56
C ALA A 128 -12.39 -15.64 -5.55
N LEU A 129 -12.96 -14.49 -5.95
CA LEU A 129 -14.03 -14.44 -6.94
C LEU A 129 -13.57 -14.95 -8.30
N TYR A 130 -12.38 -14.54 -8.77
CA TYR A 130 -11.81 -15.03 -10.03
C TYR A 130 -11.56 -16.54 -10.01
N LYS A 131 -11.05 -17.08 -8.92
CA LYS A 131 -10.78 -18.52 -8.79
C LYS A 131 -12.05 -19.38 -8.90
N LYS A 132 -13.20 -18.84 -8.53
CA LYS A 132 -14.49 -19.55 -8.55
C LYS A 132 -15.22 -19.50 -9.88
N LYS A 133 -14.96 -18.49 -10.71
CA LYS A 133 -15.68 -18.25 -11.96
C LYS A 133 -14.72 -17.93 -13.08
N VAL A 134 -14.86 -18.63 -14.21
CA VAL A 134 -14.14 -18.29 -15.44
C VAL A 134 -14.83 -17.09 -16.09
N TRP A 135 -14.10 -15.98 -16.16
CA TRP A 135 -14.58 -14.74 -16.76
C TRP A 135 -14.20 -14.67 -18.24
N LYS A 136 -15.15 -14.31 -19.09
CA LYS A 136 -14.90 -14.14 -20.52
C LYS A 136 -13.93 -12.97 -20.75
N ASN A 137 -12.94 -13.17 -21.61
CA ASN A 137 -11.91 -12.17 -21.96
C ASN A 137 -11.17 -11.62 -20.71
N SER A 138 -10.87 -12.47 -19.73
CA SER A 138 -10.16 -12.08 -18.53
C SER A 138 -8.78 -12.73 -18.43
N LEU A 139 -7.95 -12.17 -17.58
CA LEU A 139 -6.61 -12.64 -17.27
C LEU A 139 -6.31 -12.40 -15.79
N LEU A 140 -5.89 -13.44 -15.09
CA LEU A 140 -5.22 -13.33 -13.79
C LEU A 140 -3.75 -13.69 -13.98
N LYS A 141 -2.84 -12.84 -13.52
CA LYS A 141 -1.42 -13.15 -13.56
C LYS A 141 -0.72 -12.73 -12.28
N SER A 142 0.41 -13.38 -11.98
CA SER A 142 1.35 -12.88 -10.98
C SER A 142 1.82 -11.47 -11.39
N PHE A 143 1.81 -10.55 -10.43
CA PHE A 143 2.12 -9.15 -10.70
C PHE A 143 3.43 -8.73 -10.04
N GLU A 144 3.49 -8.78 -8.73
CA GLU A 144 4.66 -8.40 -7.95
C GLU A 144 4.71 -9.26 -6.66
N LYS A 145 5.74 -9.08 -5.85
CA LYS A 145 5.90 -9.78 -4.58
C LYS A 145 5.92 -8.78 -3.43
N TYR A 146 5.51 -9.23 -2.27
CA TYR A 146 5.65 -8.50 -1.01
C TYR A 146 6.22 -9.43 0.06
N SER A 147 6.59 -8.88 1.21
CA SER A 147 7.21 -9.71 2.23
C SER A 147 6.73 -9.35 3.64
N THR A 148 6.51 -10.38 4.46
CA THR A 148 5.98 -10.26 5.82
C THR A 148 6.83 -11.02 6.82
N LEU A 149 6.81 -10.57 8.08
CA LEU A 149 7.48 -11.22 9.19
C LEU A 149 6.51 -11.30 10.36
N ASN A 150 6.11 -12.51 10.74
CA ASN A 150 5.32 -12.73 11.95
C ASN A 150 6.27 -12.88 13.15
N LEU A 151 5.95 -12.21 14.22
CA LEU A 151 6.75 -12.15 15.44
C LEU A 151 5.87 -12.45 16.65
N ASP A 152 6.31 -13.38 17.46
CA ASP A 152 5.74 -13.58 18.79
C ASP A 152 6.22 -12.48 19.73
N LYS A 153 5.40 -12.16 20.73
CA LYS A 153 5.71 -11.15 21.74
C LYS A 153 7.10 -11.35 22.35
N GLY A 154 7.90 -10.28 22.36
CA GLY A 154 9.22 -10.25 22.99
C GLY A 154 10.32 -11.09 22.32
N THR A 155 10.06 -11.68 21.14
CA THR A 155 11.07 -12.53 20.48
C THR A 155 12.10 -11.74 19.65
N PHE A 156 11.70 -10.61 19.07
CA PHE A 156 12.59 -9.83 18.21
C PHE A 156 13.55 -8.96 19.04
N PRO A 157 14.80 -8.80 18.62
CA PRO A 157 15.44 -9.44 17.46
C PRO A 157 16.20 -10.73 17.80
N TYR A 158 16.37 -11.10 19.07
CA TYR A 158 17.34 -12.10 19.48
C TYR A 158 16.80 -13.52 19.65
N ASN A 159 15.49 -13.64 19.83
CA ASN A 159 14.82 -14.92 20.07
C ASN A 159 13.97 -15.41 18.88
N VAL A 160 14.06 -14.75 17.71
CA VAL A 160 13.40 -15.19 16.49
C VAL A 160 14.08 -16.48 16.00
N LEU A 161 13.34 -17.58 15.93
CA LEU A 161 13.88 -18.92 15.65
C LEU A 161 14.62 -19.00 14.32
N LYS A 162 14.14 -18.35 13.28
CA LYS A 162 14.77 -18.36 11.95
C LYS A 162 16.05 -17.51 11.83
N TYR A 163 16.44 -16.76 12.88
CA TYR A 163 17.64 -15.93 12.84
C TYR A 163 18.86 -16.70 13.30
N THR A 164 19.92 -16.69 12.48
CA THR A 164 21.21 -17.25 12.79
C THR A 164 21.97 -16.41 13.83
N SER A 165 22.95 -17.00 14.52
CA SER A 165 23.83 -16.27 15.44
C SER A 165 24.51 -15.08 14.75
N LYS A 166 24.91 -15.22 13.48
CA LYS A 166 25.50 -14.14 12.67
C LYS A 166 24.53 -12.96 12.52
N GLN A 167 23.25 -13.20 12.25
CA GLN A 167 22.26 -12.13 12.13
C GLN A 167 21.99 -11.44 13.47
N LYS A 168 21.86 -12.20 14.54
CA LYS A 168 21.70 -11.66 15.90
C LYS A 168 22.89 -10.78 16.30
N THR A 169 24.10 -11.18 15.94
CA THR A 169 25.33 -10.38 16.14
C THR A 169 25.32 -9.12 15.28
N GLU A 170 24.88 -9.22 14.03
CA GLU A 170 24.78 -8.05 13.14
C GLU A 170 23.76 -7.03 13.66
N PHE A 171 22.62 -7.46 14.17
CA PHE A 171 21.64 -6.55 14.80
C PHE A 171 22.25 -5.84 16.02
N ARG A 172 22.99 -6.55 16.88
CA ARG A 172 23.71 -5.92 18.02
C ARG A 172 24.71 -4.89 17.52
N ARG A 173 25.49 -5.22 16.48
CA ARG A 173 26.49 -4.32 15.88
C ARG A 173 25.85 -3.05 15.33
N ILE A 174 24.76 -3.19 14.57
CA ILE A 174 24.02 -2.05 13.99
C ILE A 174 23.48 -1.16 15.11
N LYS A 175 22.80 -1.76 16.09
CA LYS A 175 22.24 -1.01 17.24
C LYS A 175 23.32 -0.25 17.99
N LYS A 176 24.41 -0.91 18.39
CA LYS A 176 25.51 -0.29 19.13
C LYS A 176 26.09 0.89 18.34
N LYS A 177 26.48 0.65 17.09
CA LYS A 177 27.12 1.68 16.26
C LYS A 177 26.20 2.87 15.96
N SER A 178 24.90 2.63 15.77
CA SER A 178 23.96 3.72 15.49
C SER A 178 23.56 4.48 16.75
N ALA A 179 23.34 3.77 17.86
CA ALA A 179 22.93 4.38 19.14
C ALA A 179 23.97 5.34 19.75
N GLU A 180 25.26 5.20 19.42
CA GLU A 180 26.31 6.10 19.90
C GLU A 180 26.07 7.57 19.49
N ASN A 181 25.45 7.81 18.34
CA ASN A 181 25.28 9.14 17.77
C ASN A 181 23.85 9.49 17.35
N THR A 182 22.89 8.60 17.59
CA THR A 182 21.50 8.80 17.15
C THR A 182 20.49 8.39 18.20
N HIS A 183 19.31 9.03 18.12
CA HIS A 183 18.14 8.67 18.93
C HIS A 183 16.99 8.25 18.02
N HIS A 184 16.37 7.12 18.35
CA HIS A 184 15.17 6.63 17.70
C HIS A 184 13.94 7.06 18.51
N PHE A 185 12.89 7.55 17.82
CA PHE A 185 11.62 7.89 18.44
C PHE A 185 10.44 7.65 17.50
N LEU A 186 9.25 7.49 18.09
CA LEU A 186 8.00 7.29 17.37
C LEU A 186 7.10 8.49 17.62
N LEU A 187 6.51 8.99 16.53
CA LEU A 187 5.41 9.93 16.60
C LEU A 187 4.11 9.17 16.31
N LYS A 188 3.20 9.21 17.25
CA LYS A 188 1.87 8.61 17.19
C LYS A 188 0.94 9.44 18.09
N ASP A 189 -0.34 9.26 17.93
CA ASP A 189 -1.39 9.78 18.81
C ASP A 189 -1.10 11.18 19.39
N ASN A 190 -1.80 12.19 18.94
CA ASN A 190 -1.77 13.57 19.43
C ASN A 190 -0.47 14.37 19.30
N SER A 191 0.60 13.81 18.71
CA SER A 191 1.79 14.60 18.38
C SER A 191 1.62 15.32 17.03
N ASN A 192 2.32 16.44 16.86
CA ASN A 192 2.27 17.18 15.61
C ASN A 192 2.94 16.37 14.48
N PHE A 193 2.30 16.34 13.32
CA PHE A 193 2.90 15.77 12.12
C PHE A 193 4.22 16.49 11.77
N PRO A 194 5.36 15.78 11.59
CA PRO A 194 6.69 16.37 11.54
C PRO A 194 7.02 16.97 10.17
N ILE A 195 6.20 17.90 9.68
CA ILE A 195 6.28 18.42 8.30
C ILE A 195 7.63 19.08 8.01
N GLN A 196 8.21 19.83 8.95
CA GLN A 196 9.49 20.51 8.76
C GLN A 196 10.65 19.51 8.66
N ASP A 197 10.66 18.49 9.50
CA ASP A 197 11.67 17.42 9.46
C ASP A 197 11.60 16.64 8.14
N ILE A 198 10.39 16.40 7.63
CA ILE A 198 10.16 15.74 6.33
C ILE A 198 10.75 16.60 5.20
N TYR A 199 10.48 17.91 5.16
CA TYR A 199 11.04 18.79 4.14
C TYR A 199 12.57 18.84 4.21
N GLN A 200 13.15 19.00 5.38
CA GLN A 200 14.61 19.06 5.55
C GLN A 200 15.29 17.78 5.07
N LEU A 201 14.74 16.60 5.42
CA LEU A 201 15.29 15.33 4.96
C LEU A 201 15.08 15.13 3.45
N LYS A 202 13.91 15.51 2.92
CA LYS A 202 13.59 15.46 1.49
C LYS A 202 14.60 16.29 0.68
N GLU A 203 14.83 17.55 1.03
CA GLU A 203 15.78 18.43 0.34
C GLU A 203 17.20 17.84 0.35
N ARG A 204 17.63 17.32 1.49
CA ARG A 204 18.93 16.65 1.59
C ARG A 204 19.02 15.41 0.70
N MET A 205 17.96 14.57 0.64
CA MET A 205 17.92 13.40 -0.24
C MET A 205 17.96 13.78 -1.72
N ILE A 206 17.30 14.89 -2.12
CA ILE A 206 17.34 15.42 -3.48
C ILE A 206 18.74 15.92 -3.79
N GLY A 207 19.35 16.72 -2.91
CA GLY A 207 20.72 17.21 -3.05
C GLY A 207 21.78 16.11 -3.17
N LEU A 208 21.56 14.98 -2.51
CA LEU A 208 22.41 13.78 -2.61
C LEU A 208 22.08 12.88 -3.83
N GLY A 209 21.11 13.24 -4.67
CA GLY A 209 20.69 12.44 -5.82
C GLY A 209 19.94 11.14 -5.47
N LEU A 210 19.53 10.97 -4.21
CA LEU A 210 18.82 9.76 -3.74
C LEU A 210 17.36 9.73 -4.17
N ARG A 211 16.77 10.87 -4.41
CA ARG A 211 15.37 11.05 -4.84
C ARG A 211 15.24 12.17 -5.86
N LYS A 212 14.19 12.08 -6.67
CA LYS A 212 13.82 13.14 -7.62
C LYS A 212 13.04 14.26 -6.91
N ALA A 213 13.01 15.46 -7.48
CA ALA A 213 12.31 16.61 -6.92
C ALA A 213 10.80 16.39 -6.65
N ASN A 214 10.14 15.56 -7.47
CA ASN A 214 8.72 15.23 -7.31
C ASN A 214 8.45 14.12 -6.26
N PHE A 215 9.47 13.63 -5.57
CA PHE A 215 9.29 12.68 -4.46
C PHE A 215 8.57 13.37 -3.31
N LEU A 216 7.53 12.74 -2.77
CA LEU A 216 6.66 13.31 -1.74
C LEU A 216 6.24 14.77 -2.05
N ASN A 217 5.53 14.95 -3.17
CA ASN A 217 4.94 16.23 -3.52
C ASN A 217 3.87 16.66 -2.48
N GLU A 218 3.40 17.90 -2.57
CA GLU A 218 2.42 18.46 -1.61
C GLU A 218 1.15 17.60 -1.48
N ASP A 219 0.64 17.11 -2.59
CA ASP A 219 -0.55 16.25 -2.61
C ASP A 219 -0.34 14.98 -1.77
N ARG A 220 0.84 14.39 -1.88
CA ARG A 220 1.21 13.21 -1.10
C ARG A 220 1.41 13.54 0.39
N LEU A 221 1.95 14.71 0.70
CA LEU A 221 2.12 15.15 2.08
C LEU A 221 0.77 15.40 2.77
N ILE A 222 -0.23 15.91 2.04
CA ILE A 222 -1.60 16.03 2.57
C ILE A 222 -2.15 14.65 2.94
N LEU A 223 -2.06 13.67 2.03
CA LEU A 223 -2.51 12.29 2.32
C LEU A 223 -1.80 11.71 3.55
N LEU A 224 -0.47 11.85 3.66
CA LEU A 224 0.28 11.36 4.81
C LEU A 224 -0.17 12.03 6.11
N LYS A 225 -0.36 13.34 6.10
CA LYS A 225 -0.83 14.09 7.26
C LYS A 225 -2.21 13.62 7.73
N GLU A 226 -3.12 13.38 6.81
CA GLU A 226 -4.47 12.93 7.14
C GLU A 226 -4.50 11.47 7.64
N LEU A 227 -3.68 10.59 7.07
CA LEU A 227 -3.51 9.23 7.62
C LEU A 227 -2.90 9.24 9.02
N TYR A 228 -2.01 10.19 9.30
CA TYR A 228 -1.44 10.38 10.62
C TYR A 228 -2.49 10.90 11.61
N ASN A 229 -3.23 11.94 11.25
CA ASN A 229 -4.27 12.55 12.09
C ASN A 229 -5.41 11.57 12.43
N SER A 230 -5.69 10.63 11.55
CA SER A 230 -6.72 9.58 11.74
C SER A 230 -6.19 8.32 12.43
N ASN A 231 -4.99 8.36 12.99
CA ASN A 231 -4.34 7.22 13.66
C ASN A 231 -4.15 5.97 12.77
N ARG A 232 -4.16 6.14 11.45
CA ARG A 232 -3.87 5.07 10.46
C ARG A 232 -2.37 4.90 10.19
N MET A 233 -1.54 5.80 10.72
CA MET A 233 -0.11 5.82 10.44
C MET A 233 0.70 6.22 11.69
N ILE A 234 1.87 5.58 11.82
CA ILE A 234 2.92 5.95 12.78
C ILE A 234 4.12 6.47 11.99
N VAL A 235 4.80 7.47 12.51
CA VAL A 235 6.05 7.96 11.95
C VAL A 235 7.20 7.53 12.84
N SER A 236 8.10 6.70 12.29
CA SER A 236 9.31 6.23 12.95
C SER A 236 10.49 7.06 12.48
N MET A 237 11.24 7.66 13.39
CA MET A 237 12.28 8.64 13.09
C MET A 237 13.58 8.33 13.80
N VAL A 238 14.70 8.65 13.13
CA VAL A 238 16.05 8.62 13.70
C VAL A 238 16.70 9.98 13.56
N LYS A 239 17.14 10.53 14.68
CA LYS A 239 17.81 11.85 14.76
C LYS A 239 19.26 11.69 15.21
N SER A 240 20.17 12.37 14.52
CA SER A 240 21.58 12.50 14.92
C SER A 240 21.86 13.95 15.23
N LYS A 241 22.27 14.26 16.48
CA LYS A 241 22.44 15.64 16.98
C LYS A 241 21.18 16.47 16.70
N SER A 242 21.24 17.42 15.77
CA SER A 242 20.12 18.29 15.38
C SER A 242 19.38 17.83 14.11
N ASN A 243 19.88 16.83 13.38
CA ASN A 243 19.39 16.46 12.06
C ASN A 243 18.62 15.12 12.07
N ILE A 244 17.48 15.08 11.40
CA ILE A 244 16.78 13.84 11.12
C ILE A 244 17.53 13.09 10.01
N CYS A 245 17.87 11.82 10.25
CA CYS A 245 18.62 10.98 9.34
C CYS A 245 17.76 9.93 8.64
N ALA A 246 16.67 9.52 9.27
CA ALA A 246 15.70 8.60 8.68
C ALA A 246 14.30 8.89 9.17
N ILE A 247 13.31 8.67 8.27
CA ILE A 247 11.89 8.68 8.55
C ILE A 247 11.27 7.49 7.83
N SER A 248 10.45 6.69 8.54
CA SER A 248 9.59 5.68 7.95
C SER A 248 8.13 6.00 8.26
N PHE A 249 7.30 6.08 7.22
CA PHE A 249 5.85 6.18 7.33
C PHE A 249 5.28 4.77 7.35
N ILE A 250 4.70 4.38 8.48
CA ILE A 250 4.29 3.02 8.77
C ILE A 250 2.78 2.99 8.94
N LEU A 251 2.09 2.34 8.01
CA LEU A 251 0.64 2.16 8.09
C LEU A 251 0.31 1.15 9.18
N ARG A 252 -0.73 1.46 9.96
CA ARG A 252 -1.15 0.68 11.12
C ARG A 252 -2.51 0.04 10.85
N ASN A 253 -2.56 -1.28 10.96
CA ASN A 253 -3.76 -2.07 11.09
C ASN A 253 -3.81 -2.66 12.51
N THR A 254 -4.82 -3.46 12.82
CA THR A 254 -5.01 -4.01 14.17
C THR A 254 -3.77 -4.73 14.71
N ASN A 255 -3.19 -5.66 13.94
CA ASN A 255 -2.03 -6.45 14.33
C ASN A 255 -0.90 -6.42 13.30
N GLU A 256 -1.01 -5.55 12.29
CA GLU A 256 -0.03 -5.41 11.21
C GLU A 256 0.51 -4.00 11.13
N TYR A 257 1.82 -3.88 10.96
CA TYR A 257 2.52 -2.64 10.67
C TYR A 257 3.22 -2.75 9.33
N LEU A 258 2.84 -1.86 8.40
CA LEU A 258 3.36 -1.87 7.04
C LEU A 258 4.30 -0.69 6.83
N PHE A 259 5.57 -0.98 6.54
CA PHE A 259 6.54 0.03 6.10
C PHE A 259 6.24 0.45 4.67
N TRP A 260 5.57 1.59 4.53
CA TRP A 260 5.05 2.07 3.25
C TRP A 260 6.02 2.98 2.51
N ILE A 261 6.50 4.03 3.17
CA ILE A 261 7.43 4.98 2.56
C ILE A 261 8.62 5.20 3.50
N ASP A 262 9.83 5.07 2.96
CA ASP A 262 11.07 5.29 3.68
C ASP A 262 11.86 6.44 3.10
N MET A 263 12.34 7.30 3.99
CA MET A 263 13.26 8.39 3.73
C MET A 263 14.51 8.19 4.58
N TYR A 264 15.70 8.30 3.98
CA TYR A 264 16.96 8.24 4.74
C TYR A 264 18.08 8.88 3.93
N ASP A 265 19.03 9.50 4.63
CA ASP A 265 20.25 9.99 4.04
C ASP A 265 21.26 8.84 3.79
N ASN A 266 22.43 9.17 3.25
CA ASN A 266 23.49 8.19 2.98
C ASN A 266 24.19 7.64 4.22
N SER A 267 23.72 7.95 5.41
CA SER A 267 24.30 7.43 6.67
C SER A 267 24.21 5.92 6.68
N LYS A 268 25.34 5.28 6.86
CA LYS A 268 25.47 3.83 6.74
C LYS A 268 24.56 3.09 7.73
N MET A 269 23.68 2.24 7.21
CA MET A 269 22.77 1.36 7.97
C MET A 269 21.68 2.08 8.77
N ILE A 270 21.47 3.38 8.61
CA ILE A 270 20.52 4.15 9.41
C ILE A 270 19.05 3.70 9.19
N ASN A 271 18.70 3.34 7.96
CA ASN A 271 17.38 2.79 7.64
C ASN A 271 17.15 1.44 8.33
N ILE A 272 18.16 0.56 8.36
CA ILE A 272 18.07 -0.74 9.04
C ILE A 272 17.97 -0.56 10.56
N TYR A 273 18.71 0.40 11.12
CA TYR A 273 18.58 0.77 12.53
C TYR A 273 17.17 1.26 12.88
N ASN A 274 16.57 2.11 12.03
CA ASN A 274 15.19 2.55 12.19
C ASN A 274 14.21 1.37 12.22
N TYR A 275 14.34 0.43 11.28
CA TYR A 275 13.52 -0.77 11.23
C TYR A 275 13.69 -1.64 12.49
N ILE A 276 14.93 -1.94 12.88
CA ILE A 276 15.22 -2.77 14.07
C ILE A 276 14.59 -2.13 15.31
N SER A 277 14.81 -0.82 15.50
CA SER A 277 14.33 -0.10 16.68
C SER A 277 12.81 -0.02 16.74
N PHE A 278 12.16 0.21 15.60
CA PHE A 278 10.70 0.19 15.51
C PHE A 278 10.14 -1.20 15.83
N ILE A 279 10.60 -2.23 15.11
CA ILE A 279 10.11 -3.61 15.25
C ILE A 279 10.31 -4.12 16.68
N GLU A 280 11.50 -3.89 17.28
CA GLU A 280 11.77 -4.28 18.64
C GLU A 280 10.77 -3.64 19.62
N ARG A 281 10.51 -2.35 19.48
CA ARG A 281 9.62 -1.62 20.38
C ARG A 281 8.18 -2.13 20.32
N ILE A 282 7.63 -2.34 19.11
CA ILE A 282 6.23 -2.75 18.97
C ILE A 282 6.02 -4.24 19.27
N SER A 283 7.01 -5.10 18.99
CA SER A 283 6.91 -6.54 19.23
C SER A 283 7.06 -6.93 20.70
N GLN A 284 7.45 -6.00 21.58
CA GLN A 284 7.50 -6.26 23.03
C GLN A 284 6.12 -6.35 23.68
N GLU A 285 5.14 -5.66 23.13
CA GLU A 285 3.82 -5.54 23.72
C GLU A 285 2.88 -6.68 23.31
N ASN A 286 2.91 -7.06 22.01
CA ASN A 286 1.99 -8.02 21.42
C ASN A 286 2.66 -8.87 20.32
N ASN A 287 1.98 -9.97 19.96
CA ASN A 287 2.27 -10.67 18.71
C ASN A 287 2.02 -9.70 17.56
N THR A 288 2.97 -9.62 16.63
CA THR A 288 3.00 -8.56 15.63
C THR A 288 3.34 -9.10 14.25
N LYS A 289 2.62 -8.64 13.25
CA LYS A 289 2.95 -8.87 11.85
C LYS A 289 3.59 -7.63 11.26
N ILE A 290 4.83 -7.76 10.81
CA ILE A 290 5.54 -6.72 10.07
C ILE A 290 5.37 -6.99 8.58
N ASN A 291 4.90 -5.99 7.86
CA ASN A 291 4.80 -6.01 6.42
C ASN A 291 5.82 -5.01 5.85
N PHE A 292 6.74 -5.52 5.04
CA PHE A 292 7.76 -4.68 4.42
C PHE A 292 7.29 -4.06 3.10
N GLY A 293 6.01 -4.18 2.79
CA GLY A 293 5.40 -3.62 1.60
C GLY A 293 5.79 -4.35 0.32
N ARG A 294 5.36 -3.77 -0.78
CA ARG A 294 5.59 -4.26 -2.14
C ARG A 294 7.07 -4.13 -2.53
N GLY A 295 7.53 -5.12 -3.28
CA GLY A 295 8.93 -5.24 -3.69
C GLY A 295 9.79 -6.00 -2.69
N VAL A 296 10.51 -7.00 -3.21
CA VAL A 296 11.43 -7.84 -2.44
C VAL A 296 12.85 -7.34 -2.67
N TYR A 297 13.30 -6.43 -1.81
CA TYR A 297 14.65 -5.84 -1.88
C TYR A 297 15.64 -6.65 -1.06
N ASP A 298 16.86 -6.80 -1.58
CA ASP A 298 17.92 -7.61 -0.95
C ASP A 298 18.16 -7.25 0.51
N TYR A 299 18.15 -5.95 0.87
CA TYR A 299 18.37 -5.52 2.24
C TYR A 299 17.26 -5.99 3.20
N LYS A 300 16.01 -6.12 2.74
CA LYS A 300 14.90 -6.66 3.56
C LYS A 300 15.09 -8.15 3.79
N VAL A 301 15.36 -8.89 2.70
CA VAL A 301 15.54 -10.35 2.74
C VAL A 301 16.77 -10.75 3.55
N THR A 302 17.89 -10.08 3.31
CA THR A 302 19.16 -10.40 3.98
C THR A 302 19.09 -10.11 5.48
N ASN A 303 18.52 -8.98 5.89
CA ASN A 303 18.49 -8.59 7.30
C ASN A 303 17.35 -9.27 8.08
N PHE A 304 16.14 -9.34 7.53
CA PHE A 304 14.95 -9.74 8.29
C PHE A 304 14.43 -11.13 7.96
N LYS A 305 14.90 -11.78 6.88
CA LYS A 305 14.40 -13.10 6.39
C LYS A 305 12.87 -13.20 6.42
N PRO A 306 12.15 -12.27 5.82
CA PRO A 306 10.71 -12.31 5.80
C PRO A 306 10.19 -13.43 4.92
N ASP A 307 8.94 -13.82 5.12
CA ASP A 307 8.22 -14.71 4.22
C ASP A 307 7.82 -13.93 2.97
N ILE A 308 8.12 -14.48 1.79
CA ILE A 308 7.82 -13.83 0.51
C ILE A 308 6.48 -14.34 -0.01
N LYS A 309 5.58 -13.41 -0.32
CA LYS A 309 4.24 -13.68 -0.83
C LYS A 309 4.03 -13.07 -2.21
N GLN A 310 3.06 -13.59 -2.96
CA GLN A 310 2.75 -13.15 -4.32
C GLN A 310 1.58 -12.16 -4.32
N LEU A 311 1.70 -11.11 -5.15
CA LEU A 311 0.61 -10.23 -5.56
C LEU A 311 0.13 -10.59 -6.95
N PHE A 312 -1.15 -10.37 -7.20
CA PHE A 312 -1.80 -10.69 -8.45
C PHE A 312 -2.41 -9.45 -9.09
N ALA A 313 -2.57 -9.53 -10.41
CA ALA A 313 -3.32 -8.57 -11.18
C ALA A 313 -4.44 -9.29 -11.93
N PHE A 314 -5.64 -8.74 -11.85
CA PHE A 314 -6.83 -9.24 -12.51
C PHE A 314 -7.31 -8.22 -13.55
N TYR A 315 -7.50 -8.69 -14.78
CA TYR A 315 -7.92 -7.89 -15.92
C TYR A 315 -9.17 -8.48 -16.56
N ILE A 316 -10.12 -7.62 -16.95
CA ILE A 316 -11.27 -8.00 -17.79
C ILE A 316 -11.30 -7.04 -18.98
N PHE A 317 -11.49 -7.55 -20.19
CA PHE A 317 -11.57 -6.78 -21.41
C PHE A 317 -12.95 -6.88 -22.05
N SER A 318 -13.39 -5.82 -22.72
CA SER A 318 -14.69 -5.79 -23.39
C SER A 318 -14.79 -6.83 -24.51
N ASN A 319 -13.67 -7.18 -25.16
CA ASN A 319 -13.61 -8.19 -26.21
C ASN A 319 -12.25 -8.89 -26.29
N LYS A 320 -12.22 -10.00 -27.03
CA LYS A 320 -11.03 -10.85 -27.22
C LYS A 320 -9.87 -10.09 -27.90
N LEU A 321 -10.15 -9.19 -28.82
CA LEU A 321 -9.12 -8.43 -29.51
C LEU A 321 -8.32 -7.55 -28.53
N GLN A 322 -9.00 -6.85 -27.63
CA GLN A 322 -8.35 -6.04 -26.61
C GLN A 322 -7.47 -6.88 -25.67
N LEU A 323 -7.93 -8.08 -25.29
CA LEU A 323 -7.13 -9.02 -24.51
C LEU A 323 -5.86 -9.42 -25.27
N LEU A 324 -5.98 -9.78 -26.55
CA LEU A 324 -4.82 -10.17 -27.38
C LEU A 324 -3.82 -9.02 -27.54
N ILE A 325 -4.29 -7.80 -27.80
CA ILE A 325 -3.43 -6.60 -27.85
C ILE A 325 -2.72 -6.38 -26.52
N PHE A 326 -3.44 -6.51 -25.41
CA PHE A 326 -2.83 -6.38 -24.08
C PHE A 326 -1.72 -7.41 -23.86
N LEU A 327 -1.98 -8.68 -24.14
CA LEU A 327 -1.00 -9.76 -24.01
C LEU A 327 0.24 -9.52 -24.88
N PHE A 328 0.06 -9.06 -26.12
CA PHE A 328 1.16 -8.74 -27.03
C PHE A 328 2.04 -7.61 -26.45
N VAL A 329 1.43 -6.50 -26.04
CA VAL A 329 2.15 -5.36 -25.46
C VAL A 329 2.84 -5.74 -24.15
N ASP A 330 2.21 -6.55 -23.33
CA ASP A 330 2.77 -7.02 -22.06
C ASP A 330 3.99 -7.91 -22.28
N ASN A 331 3.93 -8.85 -23.24
CA ASN A 331 5.07 -9.69 -23.62
C ASN A 331 6.25 -8.85 -24.13
N ILE A 332 6.00 -7.85 -24.97
CA ILE A 332 7.07 -6.94 -25.45
C ILE A 332 7.73 -6.23 -24.26
N LYS A 333 6.95 -5.72 -23.30
CA LYS A 333 7.51 -5.06 -22.11
C LYS A 333 8.40 -5.99 -21.30
N GLU A 334 8.01 -7.24 -21.11
CA GLU A 334 8.82 -8.22 -20.37
C GLU A 334 10.12 -8.56 -21.11
N ILE A 335 10.09 -8.69 -22.43
CA ILE A 335 11.30 -8.87 -23.26
C ILE A 335 12.25 -7.68 -23.09
N LEU A 336 11.73 -6.45 -23.23
CA LEU A 336 12.54 -5.23 -23.07
C LEU A 336 13.14 -5.11 -21.67
N LYS A 337 12.40 -5.44 -20.61
CA LYS A 337 12.93 -5.48 -19.23
C LYS A 337 14.05 -6.52 -19.10
N SER A 338 13.91 -7.68 -19.71
CA SER A 338 14.93 -8.74 -19.70
C SER A 338 16.22 -8.28 -20.36
N ILE A 339 16.11 -7.65 -21.57
CA ILE A 339 17.25 -7.10 -22.30
C ILE A 339 17.94 -6.02 -21.47
N TYR A 340 17.19 -5.07 -20.90
CA TYR A 340 17.74 -4.00 -20.08
C TYR A 340 18.50 -4.51 -18.84
N LYS A 341 18.00 -5.58 -18.20
CA LYS A 341 18.70 -6.23 -17.08
C LYS A 341 20.00 -6.89 -17.49
N LYS A 342 20.08 -7.43 -18.71
CA LYS A 342 21.31 -8.03 -19.24
C LYS A 342 22.38 -6.98 -19.60
N ILE A 343 21.95 -5.82 -20.08
CA ILE A 343 22.88 -4.72 -20.44
C ILE A 343 23.47 -4.03 -19.19
N LYS A 344 22.74 -4.05 -18.07
CA LYS A 344 23.19 -3.44 -16.80
C LYS A 344 24.08 -4.35 -15.93
N ARG A 345 24.21 -5.60 -16.28
CA ARG A 345 25.16 -6.55 -15.65
C ARG A 345 26.48 -6.55 -16.43
#